data_8ff304466f3238672a2b9033b355bce0
#
_entry.id   8ff304466f3238672a2b9033b355bce0
#
_cell.length_a   1.000
_cell.length_b   1.000
_cell.length_c   1.000
_cell.angle_alpha   90.00
_cell.angle_beta   90.00
_cell.angle_gamma   90.00
#
_symmetry.space_group_name_H-M   'P 1'
#
loop_
_entity.id
_entity.type
_entity.pdbx_description
1 polymer ?
#
loop_
_entity_poly.entity_id
_entity_poly.type
_entity_poly.pdbx_seq_one_letter_code
_entity_poly.pdbx_strand_id
1 'polypeptide(L)'
;MITPSSPRGGLSVTPAVHRRRTGLRRRPQLDAVGRHHSAAALGQPMQEALDRVTYLTGQALDAPAVCVSLVDAERRLLASSYGMPVPTALLISHAFRKHIVASSRPLVVADGRRDPLVAQNPVVRDGTVRACVGIPFGTADGRTIGTLLAMDPRPRRWTAPQLDLLDKLSALIVSEVEVEAAVRRTWRSEVSLPTVNQYGGQS
;
A
#
# COMPACT_ATOMS: atom_id res chain seq x y z
N MET A 1 -50.71 56.08 -42.26
CA MET A 1 -51.31 54.77 -42.54
C MET A 1 -50.24 53.72 -42.42
N ILE A 2 -50.53 52.71 -41.74
CA ILE A 2 -49.85 51.44 -41.68
C ILE A 2 -48.62 51.40 -40.73
N THR A 3 -48.84 50.82 -39.56
CA THR A 3 -47.87 50.35 -38.56
C THR A 3 -47.16 49.09 -38.99
N PRO A 4 -45.91 48.90 -38.56
CA PRO A 4 -45.29 47.63 -38.64
C PRO A 4 -45.21 46.93 -37.23
N SER A 5 -45.61 45.70 -37.22
CA SER A 5 -45.40 44.76 -36.12
C SER A 5 -43.94 44.35 -35.99
N SER A 6 -43.42 44.45 -34.80
CA SER A 6 -42.23 43.68 -34.35
C SER A 6 -42.66 42.27 -33.94
N PRO A 7 -41.76 41.30 -34.04
CA PRO A 7 -41.62 40.31 -33.03
C PRO A 7 -40.20 40.26 -32.45
N ARG A 8 -40.13 40.43 -31.16
CA ARG A 8 -38.95 40.20 -30.36
C ARG A 8 -38.77 38.69 -30.19
N GLY A 9 -37.79 38.13 -30.85
CA GLY A 9 -37.28 36.77 -30.53
C GLY A 9 -36.29 36.86 -29.38
N GLY A 10 -36.76 36.58 -28.16
CA GLY A 10 -35.91 36.43 -27.01
C GLY A 10 -35.16 35.09 -27.09
N LEU A 11 -33.85 35.15 -27.31
CA LEU A 11 -32.99 33.99 -27.11
C LEU A 11 -32.80 33.78 -25.62
N SER A 12 -33.59 32.84 -25.07
CA SER A 12 -33.39 32.31 -23.73
C SER A 12 -32.11 31.47 -23.73
N VAL A 13 -31.02 32.06 -23.25
CA VAL A 13 -29.79 31.32 -22.94
C VAL A 13 -29.99 30.69 -21.62
N THR A 14 -30.43 29.43 -21.64
CA THR A 14 -30.42 28.58 -20.46
C THR A 14 -28.97 28.16 -20.18
N PRO A 15 -28.35 28.49 -19.03
CA PRO A 15 -27.06 27.99 -18.71
C PRO A 15 -27.17 26.49 -18.47
N ALA A 16 -26.53 25.70 -19.32
CA ALA A 16 -26.33 24.28 -19.12
C ALA A 16 -25.54 24.10 -17.84
N VAL A 17 -26.25 23.86 -16.74
CA VAL A 17 -25.66 23.37 -15.49
C VAL A 17 -25.09 22.01 -15.81
N HIS A 18 -23.79 21.97 -16.07
CA HIS A 18 -23.02 20.76 -16.09
C HIS A 18 -23.08 20.15 -14.68
N ARG A 19 -24.13 19.39 -14.41
CA ARG A 19 -24.14 18.42 -13.31
C ARG A 19 -22.99 17.47 -13.60
N ARG A 20 -21.82 17.79 -13.06
CA ARG A 20 -20.82 16.77 -12.78
C ARG A 20 -21.53 15.73 -11.94
N ARG A 21 -21.92 14.64 -12.58
CA ARG A 21 -22.20 13.40 -11.88
C ARG A 21 -20.95 13.06 -11.08
N THR A 22 -20.89 13.53 -9.86
CA THR A 22 -20.12 12.88 -8.81
C THR A 22 -20.74 11.51 -8.63
N GLY A 23 -20.35 10.60 -9.52
CA GLY A 23 -20.52 9.20 -9.26
C GLY A 23 -19.80 8.98 -7.94
N LEU A 24 -20.57 8.82 -6.85
CA LEU A 24 -20.05 8.23 -5.63
C LEU A 24 -19.36 6.94 -6.09
N ARG A 25 -18.04 6.98 -6.23
CA ARG A 25 -17.27 5.76 -6.30
C ARG A 25 -17.65 5.01 -5.04
N ARG A 26 -18.35 3.88 -5.24
CA ARG A 26 -18.61 2.94 -4.15
C ARG A 26 -17.30 2.86 -3.39
N ARG A 27 -17.34 3.20 -2.10
CA ARG A 27 -16.24 2.94 -1.19
C ARG A 27 -15.86 1.48 -1.41
N PRO A 28 -14.63 1.17 -1.85
CA PRO A 28 -14.18 -0.21 -1.82
C PRO A 28 -14.32 -0.63 -0.37
N GLN A 29 -15.18 -1.60 -0.13
CA GLN A 29 -15.26 -2.23 1.18
C GLN A 29 -13.87 -2.78 1.48
N LEU A 30 -13.51 -2.85 2.75
CA LEU A 30 -12.30 -3.50 3.27
C LEU A 30 -12.10 -4.93 2.70
N ASP A 31 -13.11 -5.50 2.08
CA ASP A 31 -13.07 -6.77 1.33
C ASP A 31 -12.14 -6.75 0.09
N ALA A 32 -11.68 -5.56 -0.36
CA ALA A 32 -10.69 -5.44 -1.43
C ALA A 32 -9.24 -5.71 -0.98
N VAL A 33 -9.02 -5.92 0.32
CA VAL A 33 -7.72 -6.30 0.87
C VAL A 33 -7.59 -7.81 0.80
N GLY A 34 -6.73 -8.28 -0.09
CA GLY A 34 -6.50 -9.71 -0.27
C GLY A 34 -5.85 -10.32 0.97
N ARG A 35 -6.57 -11.18 1.68
CA ARG A 35 -6.01 -11.97 2.79
C ARG A 35 -5.11 -13.06 2.23
N HIS A 36 -3.87 -13.10 2.68
CA HIS A 36 -2.85 -13.99 2.16
C HIS A 36 -2.57 -15.18 3.05
N HIS A 37 -2.04 -16.23 2.43
CA HIS A 37 -1.48 -17.40 3.12
C HIS A 37 -0.35 -17.04 4.10
N SER A 38 0.20 -15.84 4.02
CA SER A 38 1.15 -15.27 4.97
C SER A 38 0.51 -14.76 6.27
N ALA A 39 -0.81 -14.59 6.32
CA ALA A 39 -1.51 -14.18 7.53
C ALA A 39 -1.32 -15.15 8.70
N ALA A 40 -1.02 -16.43 8.42
CA ALA A 40 -0.67 -17.41 9.45
C ALA A 40 0.68 -17.12 10.14
N ALA A 41 1.55 -16.33 9.50
CA ALA A 41 2.85 -15.95 10.06
C ALA A 41 2.81 -14.65 10.86
N LEU A 42 1.80 -13.79 10.59
CA LEU A 42 1.56 -12.54 11.30
C LEU A 42 0.37 -12.73 12.24
N GLY A 43 0.44 -12.17 13.45
CA GLY A 43 -0.73 -12.12 14.33
C GLY A 43 -1.88 -11.35 13.68
N GLN A 44 -3.13 -11.70 14.02
CA GLN A 44 -4.31 -11.02 13.49
C GLN A 44 -4.28 -9.49 13.71
N PRO A 45 -3.89 -8.96 14.89
CA PRO A 45 -3.81 -7.51 15.09
C PRO A 45 -2.85 -6.82 14.11
N MET A 46 -1.70 -7.43 13.86
CA MET A 46 -0.72 -6.90 12.92
C MET A 46 -1.24 -6.92 11.48
N GLN A 47 -1.90 -7.99 11.07
CA GLN A 47 -2.50 -8.07 9.74
C GLN A 47 -3.53 -6.95 9.53
N GLU A 48 -4.40 -6.71 10.51
CA GLU A 48 -5.39 -5.64 10.46
C GLU A 48 -4.76 -4.24 10.43
N ALA A 49 -3.65 -4.04 11.14
CA ALA A 49 -2.91 -2.78 11.12
C ALA A 49 -2.30 -2.53 9.73
N LEU A 50 -1.67 -3.52 9.13
CA LEU A 50 -1.10 -3.43 7.79
C LEU A 50 -2.17 -3.19 6.71
N ASP A 51 -3.32 -3.84 6.82
CA ASP A 51 -4.45 -3.65 5.93
C ASP A 51 -5.01 -2.22 6.02
N ARG A 52 -5.08 -1.66 7.21
CA ARG A 52 -5.45 -0.24 7.41
C ARG A 52 -4.44 0.70 6.77
N VAL A 53 -3.13 0.45 6.96
CA VAL A 53 -2.09 1.31 6.39
C VAL A 53 -2.13 1.26 4.87
N THR A 54 -2.24 0.09 4.25
CA THR A 54 -2.34 -0.02 2.78
C THR A 54 -3.58 0.66 2.23
N TYR A 55 -4.73 0.49 2.89
CA TYR A 55 -5.96 1.18 2.51
C TYR A 55 -5.81 2.70 2.60
N LEU A 56 -5.36 3.23 3.74
CA LEU A 56 -5.18 4.66 3.96
C LEU A 56 -4.16 5.26 2.98
N THR A 57 -3.09 4.55 2.68
CA THR A 57 -2.10 4.96 1.69
C THR A 57 -2.74 5.12 0.32
N GLY A 58 -3.55 4.14 -0.11
CA GLY A 58 -4.26 4.20 -1.38
C GLY A 58 -5.20 5.40 -1.46
N GLN A 59 -5.96 5.66 -0.40
CA GLN A 59 -6.90 6.79 -0.34
C GLN A 59 -6.17 8.14 -0.33
N ALA A 60 -5.16 8.29 0.52
CA ALA A 60 -4.46 9.56 0.70
C ALA A 60 -3.63 9.96 -0.53
N LEU A 61 -3.08 8.98 -1.25
CA LEU A 61 -2.32 9.21 -2.48
C LEU A 61 -3.19 9.22 -3.73
N ASP A 62 -4.47 8.88 -3.62
CA ASP A 62 -5.33 8.53 -4.78
C ASP A 62 -4.63 7.50 -5.69
N ALA A 63 -3.97 6.53 -5.06
CA ALA A 63 -3.26 5.47 -5.75
C ALA A 63 -4.17 4.25 -5.91
N PRO A 64 -4.35 3.72 -7.14
CA PRO A 64 -5.26 2.61 -7.38
C PRO A 64 -4.77 1.29 -6.76
N ALA A 65 -3.49 1.20 -6.45
CA ALA A 65 -2.92 0.00 -5.86
C ALA A 65 -1.77 0.30 -4.90
N VAL A 66 -1.75 -0.42 -3.78
CA VAL A 66 -0.71 -0.33 -2.75
C VAL A 66 -0.39 -1.72 -2.22
N CYS A 67 0.85 -1.98 -1.88
CA CYS A 67 1.20 -3.18 -1.14
C CYS A 67 2.30 -2.95 -0.09
N VAL A 68 2.26 -3.76 0.96
CA VAL A 68 3.31 -3.89 1.98
C VAL A 68 3.95 -5.25 1.84
N SER A 69 5.27 -5.26 1.74
CA SER A 69 6.08 -6.48 1.76
C SER A 69 7.01 -6.47 2.94
N LEU A 70 7.13 -7.60 3.60
CA LEU A 70 8.10 -7.82 4.66
C LEU A 70 9.22 -8.74 4.16
N VAL A 71 10.41 -8.53 4.70
CA VAL A 71 11.61 -9.35 4.44
C VAL A 71 11.95 -10.05 5.73
N ASP A 72 11.74 -11.35 5.78
CA ASP A 72 12.27 -12.21 6.82
C ASP A 72 13.52 -12.94 6.31
N ALA A 73 14.37 -13.44 7.23
CA ALA A 73 15.65 -14.06 6.89
C ALA A 73 15.54 -15.18 5.84
N GLU A 74 14.42 -15.90 5.83
CA GLU A 74 14.18 -17.04 4.94
C GLU A 74 12.98 -16.86 4.01
N ARG A 75 12.08 -15.93 4.29
CA ARG A 75 10.80 -15.78 3.58
C ARG A 75 10.54 -14.34 3.19
N ARG A 76 10.02 -14.21 2.01
CA ARG A 76 9.61 -12.93 1.43
C ARG A 76 8.09 -12.90 1.43
N LEU A 77 7.51 -12.10 2.32
CA LEU A 77 6.08 -12.08 2.54
C LEU A 77 5.47 -10.82 1.92
N LEU A 78 4.45 -11.02 1.07
CA LEU A 78 3.50 -9.97 0.80
C LEU A 78 2.56 -9.92 2.02
N ALA A 79 2.68 -8.87 2.82
CA ALA A 79 1.98 -8.76 4.08
C ALA A 79 0.57 -8.18 3.92
N SER A 80 0.40 -7.20 3.01
CA SER A 80 -0.90 -6.60 2.73
C SER A 80 -0.94 -6.05 1.30
N SER A 81 -2.13 -5.99 0.69
CA SER A 81 -2.34 -5.35 -0.61
C SER A 81 -3.72 -4.70 -0.70
N TYR A 82 -3.79 -3.56 -1.38
CA TYR A 82 -4.99 -2.80 -1.67
C TYR A 82 -5.13 -2.60 -3.17
N GLY A 83 -6.34 -2.72 -3.70
CA GLY A 83 -6.68 -2.36 -5.07
C GLY A 83 -6.22 -3.33 -6.16
N MET A 84 -5.63 -4.48 -5.81
CA MET A 84 -5.22 -5.49 -6.77
C MET A 84 -5.33 -6.91 -6.21
N PRO A 85 -5.54 -7.92 -7.08
CA PRO A 85 -5.50 -9.32 -6.68
C PRO A 85 -4.11 -9.72 -6.17
N VAL A 86 -4.09 -10.65 -5.22
CA VAL A 86 -2.91 -11.18 -4.56
C VAL A 86 -1.81 -11.67 -5.49
N PRO A 87 -2.09 -12.54 -6.47
CA PRO A 87 -1.04 -13.03 -7.36
C PRO A 87 -0.34 -11.88 -8.09
N THR A 88 -1.09 -10.86 -8.50
CA THR A 88 -0.56 -9.65 -9.15
C THR A 88 0.30 -8.84 -8.19
N ALA A 89 -0.19 -8.59 -6.96
CA ALA A 89 0.55 -7.87 -5.94
C ALA A 89 1.87 -8.56 -5.59
N LEU A 90 1.89 -9.89 -5.53
CA LEU A 90 3.09 -10.67 -5.26
C LEU A 90 4.13 -10.53 -6.37
N LEU A 91 3.73 -10.63 -7.64
CA LEU A 91 4.61 -10.45 -8.79
C LEU A 91 5.22 -9.05 -8.82
N ILE A 92 4.39 -8.02 -8.60
CA ILE A 92 4.82 -6.62 -8.59
C ILE A 92 5.77 -6.35 -7.43
N SER A 93 5.39 -6.78 -6.23
CA SER A 93 6.24 -6.66 -5.04
C SER A 93 7.63 -7.26 -5.29
N HIS A 94 7.70 -8.45 -5.88
CA HIS A 94 8.97 -9.08 -6.19
C HIS A 94 9.78 -8.30 -7.22
N ALA A 95 9.11 -7.71 -8.21
CA ALA A 95 9.74 -7.00 -9.31
C ALA A 95 10.43 -5.69 -8.88
N PHE A 96 9.79 -4.90 -8.02
CA PHE A 96 10.30 -3.58 -7.60
C PHE A 96 11.13 -3.63 -6.32
N ARG A 97 10.80 -4.53 -5.39
CA ARG A 97 11.46 -4.63 -4.10
C ARG A 97 12.98 -4.81 -4.19
N LYS A 98 13.47 -5.61 -5.15
CA LYS A 98 14.91 -5.83 -5.31
C LYS A 98 15.68 -4.52 -5.46
N HIS A 99 15.12 -3.53 -6.16
CA HIS A 99 15.74 -2.23 -6.35
C HIS A 99 15.69 -1.40 -5.06
N ILE A 100 14.55 -1.43 -4.35
CA ILE A 100 14.34 -0.68 -3.12
C ILE A 100 15.21 -1.21 -1.99
N VAL A 101 15.22 -2.54 -1.79
CA VAL A 101 15.99 -3.18 -0.71
C VAL A 101 17.48 -3.07 -0.98
N ALA A 102 17.95 -3.28 -2.22
CA ALA A 102 19.37 -3.20 -2.55
C ALA A 102 19.96 -1.79 -2.37
N SER A 103 19.16 -0.75 -2.64
CA SER A 103 19.61 0.63 -2.49
C SER A 103 19.37 1.21 -1.09
N SER A 104 18.46 0.62 -0.31
CA SER A 104 17.91 1.20 0.94
C SER A 104 17.45 2.65 0.76
N ARG A 105 16.95 2.98 -0.43
CA ARG A 105 16.48 4.32 -0.81
C ARG A 105 15.11 4.24 -1.44
N PRO A 106 14.29 5.30 -1.34
CA PRO A 106 13.05 5.40 -2.05
C PRO A 106 13.23 5.19 -3.56
N LEU A 107 12.36 4.38 -4.16
CA LEU A 107 12.22 4.24 -5.61
C LEU A 107 11.07 5.13 -6.06
N VAL A 108 11.33 6.09 -6.94
CA VAL A 108 10.33 7.02 -7.46
C VAL A 108 10.33 6.96 -8.98
N VAL A 109 9.27 6.38 -9.55
CA VAL A 109 9.11 6.17 -10.98
C VAL A 109 7.88 6.91 -11.47
N ALA A 110 8.07 7.93 -12.30
CA ALA A 110 6.97 8.72 -12.87
C ALA A 110 6.37 8.07 -14.13
N ASP A 111 7.18 7.44 -14.95
CA ASP A 111 6.79 6.62 -16.10
C ASP A 111 7.78 5.46 -16.29
N GLY A 112 7.38 4.27 -15.90
CA GLY A 112 8.23 3.09 -15.93
C GLY A 112 8.77 2.71 -17.30
N ARG A 113 8.06 3.04 -18.38
CA ARG A 113 8.56 2.77 -19.74
C ARG A 113 9.75 3.66 -20.14
N ARG A 114 9.94 4.77 -19.44
CA ARG A 114 11.02 5.72 -19.65
C ARG A 114 12.12 5.62 -18.59
N ASP A 115 11.89 4.81 -17.58
CA ASP A 115 12.82 4.65 -16.48
C ASP A 115 13.77 3.47 -16.72
N PRO A 116 15.08 3.70 -16.84
CA PRO A 116 16.05 2.65 -17.21
C PRO A 116 16.13 1.50 -16.19
N LEU A 117 15.80 1.75 -14.92
CA LEU A 117 15.83 0.73 -13.88
C LEU A 117 14.71 -0.30 -14.03
N VAL A 118 13.55 0.12 -14.53
CA VAL A 118 12.35 -0.70 -14.50
C VAL A 118 11.70 -0.93 -15.87
N ALA A 119 12.15 -0.26 -16.94
CA ALA A 119 11.54 -0.33 -18.27
C ALA A 119 11.45 -1.76 -18.84
N GLN A 120 12.41 -2.63 -18.47
CA GLN A 120 12.44 -4.02 -18.92
C GLN A 120 11.63 -4.97 -18.03
N ASN A 121 11.06 -4.45 -16.95
CA ASN A 121 10.25 -5.25 -16.04
C ASN A 121 8.95 -5.70 -16.74
N PRO A 122 8.58 -7.00 -16.70
CA PRO A 122 7.37 -7.51 -17.34
C PRO A 122 6.11 -6.73 -16.98
N VAL A 123 5.89 -6.37 -15.70
CA VAL A 123 4.70 -5.63 -15.24
C VAL A 123 4.67 -4.16 -15.69
N VAL A 124 5.81 -3.63 -16.14
CA VAL A 124 5.91 -2.31 -16.77
C VAL A 124 5.64 -2.41 -18.26
N ARG A 125 6.17 -3.46 -18.90
CA ARG A 125 6.00 -3.70 -20.33
C ARG A 125 4.56 -4.01 -20.72
N ASP A 126 3.88 -4.83 -19.90
CA ASP A 126 2.47 -5.17 -20.12
C ASP A 126 1.50 -4.04 -19.72
N GLY A 127 1.99 -3.01 -19.02
CA GLY A 127 1.22 -1.84 -18.63
C GLY A 127 0.47 -1.98 -17.31
N THR A 128 0.68 -3.07 -16.57
CA THR A 128 0.10 -3.26 -15.24
C THR A 128 0.55 -2.15 -14.29
N VAL A 129 1.83 -1.74 -14.39
CA VAL A 129 2.38 -0.61 -13.63
C VAL A 129 3.07 0.37 -14.57
N ARG A 130 2.68 1.65 -14.52
CA ARG A 130 3.35 2.72 -15.27
C ARG A 130 4.06 3.70 -14.36
N ALA A 131 3.53 3.97 -13.19
CA ALA A 131 4.19 4.78 -12.18
C ALA A 131 4.18 4.05 -10.84
N CYS A 132 5.23 4.22 -10.07
CA CYS A 132 5.28 3.69 -8.71
C CYS A 132 6.16 4.54 -7.80
N VAL A 133 5.88 4.46 -6.51
CA VAL A 133 6.73 4.98 -5.47
C VAL A 133 6.83 3.94 -4.37
N GLY A 134 8.04 3.59 -4.00
CA GLY A 134 8.32 2.61 -2.97
C GLY A 134 9.27 3.15 -1.92
N ILE A 135 8.91 3.04 -0.66
CA ILE A 135 9.72 3.45 0.50
C ILE A 135 10.21 2.20 1.21
N PRO A 136 11.53 2.01 1.38
CA PRO A 136 12.04 1.00 2.29
C PRO A 136 11.76 1.43 3.72
N PHE A 137 11.43 0.48 4.57
CA PHE A 137 11.38 0.72 6.00
C PHE A 137 12.20 -0.33 6.74
N GLY A 138 12.74 0.04 7.89
CA GLY A 138 13.69 -0.81 8.59
C GLY A 138 13.81 -0.49 10.05
N THR A 139 14.61 -1.29 10.73
CA THR A 139 14.95 -1.15 12.12
C THR A 139 15.92 0.01 12.35
N ALA A 140 16.04 0.46 13.59
CA ALA A 140 16.89 1.60 13.98
C ALA A 140 18.38 1.39 13.66
N ASP A 141 18.83 0.12 13.53
CA ASP A 141 20.19 -0.25 13.09
C ASP A 141 20.38 -0.17 11.57
N GLY A 142 19.37 0.33 10.83
CA GLY A 142 19.45 0.57 9.39
C GLY A 142 19.15 -0.64 8.50
N ARG A 143 18.75 -1.78 9.06
CA ARG A 143 18.38 -2.96 8.27
C ARG A 143 16.98 -2.81 7.68
N THR A 144 16.87 -2.86 6.37
CA THR A 144 15.57 -2.87 5.70
C THR A 144 14.80 -4.16 6.01
N ILE A 145 13.62 -4.02 6.62
CA ILE A 145 12.73 -5.13 6.96
C ILE A 145 11.48 -5.19 6.07
N GLY A 146 11.28 -4.19 5.24
CA GLY A 146 10.13 -4.20 4.34
C GLY A 146 10.09 -3.04 3.36
N THR A 147 9.04 -3.01 2.56
CA THR A 147 8.75 -1.93 1.61
C THR A 147 7.26 -1.62 1.58
N LEU A 148 6.93 -0.33 1.57
CA LEU A 148 5.61 0.19 1.25
C LEU A 148 5.65 0.71 -0.19
N LEU A 149 4.82 0.16 -1.08
CA LEU A 149 4.83 0.45 -2.51
C LEU A 149 3.43 0.88 -2.97
N ALA A 150 3.32 2.10 -3.51
CA ALA A 150 2.13 2.60 -4.19
C ALA A 150 2.34 2.62 -5.70
N MET A 151 1.30 2.30 -6.48
CA MET A 151 1.41 2.06 -7.92
C MET A 151 0.22 2.62 -8.67
N ASP A 152 0.47 2.96 -9.94
CA ASP A 152 -0.55 3.44 -10.87
C ASP A 152 -0.31 2.87 -12.28
N PRO A 153 -1.33 2.36 -13.00
CA PRO A 153 -1.22 1.94 -14.38
C PRO A 153 -1.06 3.12 -15.35
N ARG A 154 -1.11 4.35 -14.86
CA ARG A 154 -0.89 5.57 -15.64
C ARG A 154 0.39 6.26 -15.18
N PRO A 155 1.10 6.97 -16.07
CA PRO A 155 2.20 7.84 -15.65
C PRO A 155 1.67 8.91 -14.70
N ARG A 156 2.41 9.17 -13.61
CA ARG A 156 2.09 10.25 -12.67
C ARG A 156 3.35 10.80 -12.00
N ARG A 157 3.28 12.05 -11.61
CA ARG A 157 4.31 12.66 -10.77
C ARG A 157 3.98 12.42 -9.30
N TRP A 158 4.98 12.03 -8.56
CA TRP A 158 4.91 11.92 -7.12
C TRP A 158 5.43 13.21 -6.49
N THR A 159 4.65 13.83 -5.63
CA THR A 159 4.99 15.12 -5.02
C THR A 159 5.75 14.91 -3.70
N ALA A 160 6.52 15.93 -3.29
CA ALA A 160 7.22 15.87 -2.01
C ALA A 160 6.31 15.62 -0.80
N PRO A 161 5.11 16.24 -0.69
CA PRO A 161 4.17 15.88 0.37
C PRO A 161 3.69 14.43 0.33
N GLN A 162 3.56 13.82 -0.85
CA GLN A 162 3.21 12.41 -0.97
C GLN A 162 4.34 11.49 -0.52
N LEU A 163 5.59 11.84 -0.82
CA LEU A 163 6.75 11.10 -0.33
C LEU A 163 6.88 11.19 1.19
N ASP A 164 6.72 12.38 1.76
CA ASP A 164 6.71 12.60 3.21
C ASP A 164 5.59 11.82 3.91
N LEU A 165 4.40 11.78 3.34
CA LEU A 165 3.31 10.97 3.86
C LEU A 165 3.64 9.47 3.83
N LEU A 166 4.21 8.97 2.73
CA LEU A 166 4.62 7.56 2.63
C LEU A 166 5.69 7.20 3.65
N ASP A 167 6.64 8.10 3.89
CA ASP A 167 7.68 7.90 4.90
C ASP A 167 7.06 7.78 6.31
N LYS A 168 6.14 8.68 6.66
CA LYS A 168 5.41 8.61 7.93
C LYS A 168 4.56 7.34 8.07
N LEU A 169 3.89 6.90 6.99
CA LEU A 169 3.11 5.66 6.99
C LEU A 169 4.02 4.43 7.10
N SER A 170 5.20 4.46 6.50
CA SER A 170 6.17 3.37 6.67
C SER A 170 6.73 3.29 8.08
N ALA A 171 6.92 4.43 8.77
CA ALA A 171 7.29 4.45 10.18
C ALA A 171 6.22 3.83 11.10
N LEU A 172 4.93 4.03 10.80
CA LEU A 172 3.85 3.34 11.50
C LEU A 172 3.94 1.82 11.34
N ILE A 173 4.26 1.34 10.14
CA ILE A 173 4.47 -0.10 9.90
C ILE A 173 5.60 -0.64 10.78
N VAL A 174 6.71 0.10 10.90
CA VAL A 174 7.83 -0.31 11.77
C VAL A 174 7.37 -0.45 13.21
N SER A 175 6.63 0.53 13.73
CA SER A 175 6.10 0.47 15.11
C SER A 175 5.22 -0.76 15.32
N GLU A 176 4.35 -1.10 14.38
CA GLU A 176 3.50 -2.31 14.48
C GLU A 176 4.34 -3.60 14.48
N VAL A 177 5.37 -3.66 13.62
CA VAL A 177 6.30 -4.80 13.58
C VAL A 177 7.06 -4.96 14.90
N GLU A 178 7.52 -3.86 15.50
CA GLU A 178 8.24 -3.87 16.78
C GLU A 178 7.34 -4.31 17.93
N VAL A 179 6.10 -3.84 17.97
CA VAL A 179 5.10 -4.25 18.98
C VAL A 179 4.83 -5.75 18.87
N GLU A 180 4.56 -6.27 17.68
CA GLU A 180 4.32 -7.70 17.45
C GLU A 180 5.54 -8.54 17.87
N ALA A 181 6.75 -8.08 17.53
CA ALA A 181 7.98 -8.77 17.92
C ALA A 181 8.20 -8.75 19.44
N ALA A 182 7.83 -7.67 20.13
CA ALA A 182 7.89 -7.58 21.59
C ALA A 182 6.92 -8.56 22.26
N VAL A 183 5.66 -8.56 21.82
CA VAL A 183 4.62 -9.49 22.31
C VAL A 183 5.07 -10.93 22.14
N ARG A 184 5.57 -11.31 20.97
CA ARG A 184 6.06 -12.69 20.73
C ARG A 184 7.24 -13.08 21.63
N ARG A 185 8.14 -12.15 21.94
CA ARG A 185 9.26 -12.42 22.86
C ARG A 185 8.75 -12.69 24.28
N THR A 186 7.81 -11.87 24.78
CA THR A 186 7.23 -12.05 26.11
C THR A 186 6.55 -13.41 26.26
N TRP A 187 5.70 -13.80 25.30
CA TRP A 187 5.03 -15.09 25.32
C TRP A 187 6.00 -16.28 25.30
N ARG A 188 7.10 -16.20 24.54
CA ARG A 188 8.10 -17.28 24.54
C ARG A 188 8.83 -17.41 25.86
N SER A 189 9.08 -16.30 26.55
CA SER A 189 9.74 -16.30 27.86
C SER A 189 8.84 -16.92 28.94
N GLU A 190 7.55 -16.63 28.90
CA GLU A 190 6.58 -17.16 29.87
C GLU A 190 6.31 -18.67 29.69
N VAL A 191 6.28 -19.16 28.47
CA VAL A 191 6.09 -20.60 28.18
C VAL A 191 7.32 -21.44 28.54
N SER A 192 8.49 -20.80 28.71
CA SER A 192 9.74 -21.47 29.07
C SER A 192 10.01 -21.55 30.58
N LEU A 193 9.03 -21.23 31.43
CA LEU A 193 9.19 -21.46 32.89
C LEU A 193 9.28 -22.96 33.17
N PRO A 194 10.31 -23.44 33.91
CA PRO A 194 10.44 -24.84 34.21
C PRO A 194 9.28 -25.26 35.10
N THR A 195 8.61 -26.34 34.74
CA THR A 195 7.68 -27.06 35.62
C THR A 195 8.45 -27.50 36.86
N VAL A 196 8.23 -26.77 37.95
CA VAL A 196 8.76 -27.16 39.25
C VAL A 196 8.12 -28.49 39.58
N ASN A 197 8.90 -29.54 39.43
CA ASN A 197 8.51 -30.90 39.85
C ASN A 197 8.56 -30.96 41.39
N GLN A 198 7.48 -30.55 42.06
CA GLN A 198 7.26 -30.76 43.49
C GLN A 198 6.47 -32.04 43.69
N TYR A 199 7.12 -33.18 43.59
CA TYR A 199 6.72 -34.41 44.32
C TYR A 199 7.95 -35.26 44.53
N GLY A 200 8.79 -34.86 45.50
CA GLY A 200 9.69 -35.76 46.21
C GLY A 200 8.92 -36.33 47.39
N GLY A 201 8.19 -37.44 47.19
CA GLY A 201 7.57 -38.18 48.29
C GLY A 201 8.64 -38.83 49.14
N GLN A 202 8.61 -38.54 50.41
CA GLN A 202 9.30 -39.33 51.47
C GLN A 202 8.56 -40.64 51.68
N SER A 203 9.30 -41.71 51.77
CA SER A 203 9.03 -42.92 52.54
C SER A 203 10.33 -43.49 52.99
#